data_dcdd13eb27b770005355d82329b24066
#
_entry.id   dcdd13eb27b770005355d82329b24066
#
_cell.length_a   1.000
_cell.length_b   1.000
_cell.length_c   1.000
_cell.angle_alpha   90.00
_cell.angle_beta   90.00
_cell.angle_gamma   90.00
#
_symmetry.space_group_name_H-M   'P 1'
#
loop_
_entity.id
_entity.type
_entity.pdbx_description
1 polymer ?
#
loop_
_entity_poly.entity_id
_entity_poly.type
_entity_poly.pdbx_seq_one_letter_code
_entity_poly.pdbx_strand_id
1 'polypeptide(L)'
;MPAMAEVSVISIGAMSFNELWGEREPVRTGHATTCLIRASDAVIVVDPGLPAVALEARLGERSTIRPSDVTHVFLTSFRPDVRRGIELFDQAEWLISAAEREAVGVPLASDLKRLAEAGELEDDAEPESRQIGEQLKSEVALLQRCRAAPDSLAPGVDLFPLPGATVGLTGLLIPSNRGDLLICGDAVPTAGHVELGRAPIRCADAKLARESLREAIEIADLLIPGRDNLMVNPVRRLFSGPSLSSGSSL
;
A
#
# COMPACT_ATOMS: atom_id res chain seq x y z
N MET A 1 -27.08 -13.24 -0.01
CA MET A 1 -26.22 -12.05 -0.08
C MET A 1 -24.81 -12.55 -0.31
N PRO A 2 -24.04 -12.00 -1.24
CA PRO A 2 -22.63 -12.38 -1.35
C PRO A 2 -21.95 -12.12 0.00
N ALA A 3 -21.04 -13.02 0.39
CA ALA A 3 -20.28 -12.85 1.63
C ALA A 3 -19.46 -11.56 1.50
N MET A 4 -19.55 -10.68 2.51
CA MET A 4 -18.75 -9.45 2.54
C MET A 4 -17.27 -9.83 2.72
N ALA A 5 -16.39 -9.06 2.11
CA ALA A 5 -14.96 -9.25 2.29
C ALA A 5 -14.56 -8.98 3.75
N GLU A 6 -13.75 -9.87 4.31
CA GLU A 6 -13.21 -9.75 5.65
C GLU A 6 -11.77 -9.26 5.57
N VAL A 7 -11.43 -8.19 6.30
CA VAL A 7 -10.11 -7.59 6.32
C VAL A 7 -9.45 -7.75 7.67
N SER A 8 -8.21 -8.21 7.69
CA SER A 8 -7.38 -8.37 8.88
C SER A 8 -6.02 -7.72 8.71
N VAL A 9 -5.54 -7.00 9.72
CA VAL A 9 -4.17 -6.48 9.74
C VAL A 9 -3.22 -7.59 10.22
N ILE A 10 -2.34 -8.04 9.36
CA ILE A 10 -1.34 -9.07 9.63
C ILE A 10 -0.11 -8.48 10.32
N SER A 11 0.36 -7.33 9.85
CA SER A 11 1.49 -6.61 10.42
C SER A 11 1.24 -5.13 10.36
N ILE A 12 1.39 -4.45 11.49
CA ILE A 12 1.32 -2.99 11.54
C ILE A 12 2.65 -2.45 11.04
N GLY A 13 2.58 -1.53 10.09
CA GLY A 13 3.74 -0.89 9.49
C GLY A 13 4.43 0.13 10.39
N ALA A 14 5.58 0.59 9.95
CA ALA A 14 6.34 1.65 10.59
C ALA A 14 7.00 2.56 9.54
N MET A 15 7.02 3.85 9.78
CA MET A 15 7.83 4.80 9.02
C MET A 15 9.30 4.65 9.40
N SER A 16 10.22 4.74 8.43
CA SER A 16 11.66 4.76 8.73
C SER A 16 12.07 6.00 9.53
N PHE A 17 11.40 7.10 9.30
CA PHE A 17 11.43 8.35 10.11
C PHE A 17 10.03 8.96 10.10
N ASN A 18 9.66 9.68 11.15
CA ASN A 18 8.38 10.36 11.25
C ASN A 18 8.61 11.86 11.47
N GLU A 19 8.34 12.63 10.43
CA GLU A 19 8.46 14.09 10.46
C GLU A 19 7.54 14.77 11.47
N LEU A 20 6.41 14.15 11.80
CA LEU A 20 5.49 14.67 12.84
C LEU A 20 6.10 14.58 14.24
N TRP A 21 7.10 13.71 14.43
CA TRP A 21 7.88 13.56 15.66
C TRP A 21 9.19 14.35 15.63
N GLY A 22 9.41 15.16 14.57
CA GLY A 22 10.64 15.94 14.38
C GLY A 22 11.83 15.14 13.88
N GLU A 23 11.63 13.88 13.49
CA GLU A 23 12.69 13.06 12.90
C GLU A 23 12.98 13.54 11.47
N ARG A 24 14.25 13.60 11.08
CA ARG A 24 14.69 14.06 9.76
C ARG A 24 15.36 12.96 8.95
N GLU A 25 15.86 11.93 9.62
CA GLU A 25 16.62 10.82 9.04
C GLU A 25 16.03 9.48 9.48
N PRO A 26 16.29 8.38 8.76
CA PRO A 26 15.86 7.06 9.17
C PRO A 26 16.46 6.66 10.52
N VAL A 27 15.62 6.36 11.50
CA VAL A 27 15.99 5.91 12.85
C VAL A 27 15.54 4.47 13.11
N ARG A 28 14.77 3.88 12.18
CA ARG A 28 14.29 2.49 12.23
C ARG A 28 14.08 1.94 10.82
N THR A 29 13.95 0.61 10.72
CA THR A 29 13.58 -0.04 9.46
C THR A 29 12.10 0.20 9.16
N GLY A 30 11.81 0.96 8.10
CA GLY A 30 10.44 1.17 7.62
C GLY A 30 9.88 -0.07 6.92
N HIS A 31 8.59 -0.30 7.06
CA HIS A 31 7.83 -1.32 6.33
C HIS A 31 6.34 -0.96 6.31
N ALA A 32 5.64 -1.41 5.28
CA ALA A 32 4.22 -1.15 5.13
C ALA A 32 3.37 -1.98 6.11
N THR A 33 2.18 -1.48 6.41
CA THR A 33 1.13 -2.25 7.05
C THR A 33 0.65 -3.31 6.07
N THR A 34 0.75 -4.58 6.45
CA THR A 34 0.30 -5.70 5.64
C THR A 34 -1.12 -6.11 6.04
N CYS A 35 -2.01 -6.18 5.06
CA CYS A 35 -3.39 -6.65 5.27
C CYS A 35 -3.64 -7.97 4.55
N LEU A 36 -4.56 -8.76 5.10
CA LEU A 36 -5.16 -9.95 4.48
C LEU A 36 -6.63 -9.68 4.25
N ILE A 37 -7.09 -9.85 3.02
CA ILE A 37 -8.50 -9.76 2.63
C ILE A 37 -8.97 -11.14 2.23
N ARG A 38 -10.08 -11.60 2.82
CA ARG A 38 -10.78 -12.82 2.41
C ARG A 38 -12.11 -12.43 1.79
N ALA A 39 -12.19 -12.58 0.48
CA ALA A 39 -13.43 -12.44 -0.30
C ALA A 39 -13.94 -13.84 -0.69
N SER A 40 -15.11 -13.94 -1.33
CA SER A 40 -15.78 -15.20 -1.63
C SER A 40 -14.89 -16.26 -2.31
N ASP A 41 -14.07 -15.82 -3.24
CA ASP A 41 -13.24 -16.64 -4.14
C ASP A 41 -11.77 -16.20 -4.20
N ALA A 42 -11.40 -15.19 -3.41
CA ALA A 42 -10.06 -14.62 -3.40
C ALA A 42 -9.50 -14.45 -1.98
N VAL A 43 -8.22 -14.77 -1.84
CA VAL A 43 -7.40 -14.47 -0.67
C VAL A 43 -6.32 -13.50 -1.12
N ILE A 44 -6.41 -12.26 -0.67
CA ILE A 44 -5.57 -11.16 -1.16
C ILE A 44 -4.66 -10.67 -0.03
N VAL A 45 -3.36 -10.65 -0.25
CA VAL A 45 -2.40 -9.97 0.63
C VAL A 45 -2.13 -8.58 0.05
N VAL A 46 -2.23 -7.55 0.89
CA VAL A 46 -1.92 -6.17 0.52
C VAL A 46 -0.64 -5.75 1.21
N ASP A 47 0.29 -5.20 0.44
CA ASP A 47 1.56 -4.62 0.90
C ASP A 47 2.38 -5.55 1.81
N PRO A 48 3.01 -6.63 1.29
CA PRO A 48 3.86 -7.53 2.06
C PRO A 48 5.19 -6.87 2.47
N GLY A 49 5.14 -5.87 3.37
CA GLY A 49 6.25 -4.98 3.70
C GLY A 49 7.35 -5.57 4.58
N LEU A 50 7.06 -6.63 5.35
CA LEU A 50 8.05 -7.34 6.16
C LEU A 50 8.89 -8.30 5.30
N PRO A 51 10.12 -8.64 5.71
CA PRO A 51 10.85 -9.77 5.10
C PRO A 51 10.05 -11.07 5.17
N ALA A 52 10.20 -11.95 4.15
CA ALA A 52 9.39 -13.17 3.97
C ALA A 52 9.27 -14.02 5.25
N VAL A 53 10.38 -14.30 5.93
CA VAL A 53 10.40 -15.11 7.16
C VAL A 53 9.57 -14.49 8.28
N ALA A 54 9.67 -13.17 8.47
CA ALA A 54 8.90 -12.45 9.49
C ALA A 54 7.41 -12.37 9.11
N LEU A 55 7.12 -12.19 7.83
CA LEU A 55 5.76 -12.11 7.31
C LEU A 55 5.03 -13.45 7.43
N GLU A 56 5.71 -14.57 7.11
CA GLU A 56 5.16 -15.92 7.27
C GLU A 56 4.81 -16.21 8.72
N ALA A 57 5.69 -15.88 9.66
CA ALA A 57 5.43 -16.02 11.09
C ALA A 57 4.19 -15.22 11.52
N ARG A 58 4.08 -13.96 11.09
CA ARG A 58 2.93 -13.10 11.38
C ARG A 58 1.63 -13.61 10.76
N LEU A 59 1.69 -14.12 9.53
CA LEU A 59 0.53 -14.71 8.87
C LEU A 59 0.01 -15.91 9.65
N GLY A 60 0.90 -16.81 10.10
CA GLY A 60 0.55 -17.98 10.91
C GLY A 60 0.05 -17.66 12.32
N GLU A 61 0.53 -16.56 12.93
CA GLU A 61 0.04 -16.09 14.24
C GLU A 61 -1.38 -15.49 14.17
N ARG A 62 -1.73 -14.86 13.07
CA ARG A 62 -2.93 -14.02 12.95
C ARG A 62 -4.00 -14.57 12.02
N SER A 63 -3.72 -15.64 11.32
CA SER A 63 -4.67 -16.28 10.41
C SER A 63 -4.39 -17.78 10.30
N THR A 64 -5.34 -18.50 9.70
CA THR A 64 -5.17 -19.91 9.31
C THR A 64 -4.73 -20.07 7.85
N ILE A 65 -4.49 -18.94 7.17
CA ILE A 65 -4.10 -18.90 5.75
C ILE A 65 -2.61 -19.19 5.65
N ARG A 66 -2.25 -20.12 4.78
CA ARG A 66 -0.86 -20.39 4.42
C ARG A 66 -0.45 -19.52 3.23
N PRO A 67 0.83 -19.24 3.03
CA PRO A 67 1.30 -18.50 1.84
C PRO A 67 0.78 -19.09 0.52
N SER A 68 0.68 -20.43 0.42
CA SER A 68 0.16 -21.14 -0.75
C SER A 68 -1.35 -20.97 -0.98
N ASP A 69 -2.09 -20.50 0.00
CA ASP A 69 -3.55 -20.28 -0.10
C ASP A 69 -3.86 -18.86 -0.64
N VAL A 70 -2.84 -17.99 -0.71
CA VAL A 70 -2.97 -16.62 -1.23
C VAL A 70 -3.10 -16.67 -2.75
N THR A 71 -4.17 -16.08 -3.25
CA THR A 71 -4.46 -16.04 -4.69
C THR A 71 -3.91 -14.79 -5.36
N HIS A 72 -3.89 -13.67 -4.65
CA HIS A 72 -3.43 -12.38 -5.17
C HIS A 72 -2.57 -11.64 -4.15
N VAL A 73 -1.58 -10.91 -4.63
CA VAL A 73 -0.88 -9.86 -3.88
C VAL A 73 -1.18 -8.54 -4.56
N PHE A 74 -1.67 -7.57 -3.82
CA PHE A 74 -1.86 -6.21 -4.32
C PHE A 74 -0.86 -5.26 -3.66
N LEU A 75 -0.18 -4.46 -4.47
CA LEU A 75 0.72 -3.41 -4.02
C LEU A 75 0.07 -2.04 -4.17
N THR A 76 -0.06 -1.29 -3.08
CA THR A 76 -0.53 0.10 -3.13
C THR A 76 0.46 1.02 -3.85
N SER A 77 1.75 0.70 -3.77
CA SER A 77 2.84 1.34 -4.51
C SER A 77 4.01 0.37 -4.72
N PHE A 78 4.94 0.69 -5.62
CA PHE A 78 6.10 -0.16 -5.92
C PHE A 78 7.31 0.08 -5.00
N ARG A 79 7.14 0.78 -3.88
CA ARG A 79 8.25 1.06 -2.95
C ARG A 79 8.85 -0.23 -2.37
N PRO A 80 10.19 -0.31 -2.17
CA PRO A 80 10.84 -1.53 -1.65
C PRO A 80 10.32 -1.97 -0.28
N ASP A 81 9.97 -1.04 0.60
CA ASP A 81 9.46 -1.30 1.94
C ASP A 81 7.95 -1.65 1.99
N VAL A 82 7.29 -1.60 0.84
CA VAL A 82 5.91 -2.08 0.63
C VAL A 82 5.89 -3.56 0.20
N ARG A 83 6.89 -4.01 -0.57
CA ARG A 83 6.92 -5.31 -1.26
C ARG A 83 8.03 -6.27 -0.81
N ARG A 84 8.70 -6.00 0.31
CA ARG A 84 9.91 -6.72 0.75
C ARG A 84 9.72 -8.23 0.88
N GLY A 85 8.54 -8.69 1.27
CA GLY A 85 8.22 -10.11 1.44
C GLY A 85 7.37 -10.69 0.30
N ILE A 86 7.28 -10.04 -0.85
CA ILE A 86 6.37 -10.45 -1.93
C ILE A 86 6.67 -11.87 -2.45
N GLU A 87 7.94 -12.26 -2.45
CA GLU A 87 8.38 -13.59 -2.92
C GLU A 87 7.83 -14.76 -2.08
N LEU A 88 7.36 -14.50 -0.86
CA LEU A 88 6.65 -15.50 -0.05
C LEU A 88 5.39 -16.02 -0.77
N PHE A 89 4.83 -15.22 -1.67
CA PHE A 89 3.59 -15.49 -2.41
C PHE A 89 3.87 -15.71 -3.90
N ASP A 90 4.85 -16.55 -4.21
CA ASP A 90 5.33 -16.78 -5.59
C ASP A 90 4.27 -17.45 -6.49
N GLN A 91 3.29 -18.17 -5.90
CA GLN A 91 2.18 -18.81 -6.62
C GLN A 91 1.00 -17.84 -6.87
N ALA A 92 0.95 -16.70 -6.17
CA ALA A 92 -0.10 -15.72 -6.32
C ALA A 92 0.08 -14.85 -7.56
N GLU A 93 -1.01 -14.28 -8.06
CA GLU A 93 -0.96 -13.20 -9.05
C GLU A 93 -0.56 -11.88 -8.35
N TRP A 94 0.51 -11.24 -8.83
CA TRP A 94 0.95 -9.96 -8.29
C TRP A 94 0.35 -8.80 -9.08
N LEU A 95 -0.32 -7.91 -8.37
CA LEU A 95 -1.13 -6.84 -8.94
C LEU A 95 -0.68 -5.48 -8.41
N ILE A 96 -0.69 -4.51 -9.29
CA ILE A 96 -0.40 -3.10 -8.99
C ILE A 96 -1.24 -2.24 -9.93
N SER A 97 -1.56 -1.00 -9.56
CA SER A 97 -2.30 -0.12 -10.47
C SER A 97 -1.53 0.13 -11.78
N ALA A 98 -2.25 0.27 -12.88
CA ALA A 98 -1.63 0.55 -14.19
C ALA A 98 -0.80 1.84 -14.15
N ALA A 99 -1.31 2.88 -13.46
CA ALA A 99 -0.64 4.17 -13.31
C ALA A 99 0.69 4.06 -12.54
N GLU A 100 0.73 3.29 -11.43
CA GLU A 100 1.96 3.08 -10.67
C GLU A 100 2.97 2.25 -11.48
N ARG A 101 2.49 1.20 -12.15
CA ARG A 101 3.32 0.35 -12.99
C ARG A 101 4.00 1.12 -14.12
N GLU A 102 3.27 2.03 -14.77
CA GLU A 102 3.81 2.89 -15.82
C GLU A 102 4.79 3.92 -15.27
N ALA A 103 4.42 4.62 -14.18
CA ALA A 103 5.24 5.64 -13.56
C ALA A 103 6.60 5.12 -13.07
N VAL A 104 6.65 3.86 -12.62
CA VAL A 104 7.89 3.19 -12.21
C VAL A 104 8.63 2.57 -13.41
N GLY A 105 7.91 1.97 -14.33
CA GLY A 105 8.50 1.22 -15.45
C GLY A 105 9.24 2.09 -16.46
N VAL A 106 8.72 3.28 -16.75
CA VAL A 106 9.36 4.20 -17.72
C VAL A 106 10.74 4.65 -17.25
N PRO A 107 10.95 5.15 -16.01
CA PRO A 107 12.27 5.49 -15.51
C PRO A 107 13.22 4.28 -15.46
N LEU A 108 12.77 3.13 -14.94
CA LEU A 108 13.59 1.92 -14.85
C LEU A 108 14.10 1.47 -16.24
N ALA A 109 13.23 1.47 -17.25
CA ALA A 109 13.59 1.11 -18.61
C ALA A 109 14.61 2.12 -19.22
N SER A 110 14.42 3.41 -18.94
CA SER A 110 15.34 4.47 -19.40
C SER A 110 16.71 4.36 -18.76
N ASP A 111 16.77 4.09 -17.46
CA ASP A 111 18.03 3.92 -16.73
C ASP A 111 18.78 2.66 -17.18
N LEU A 112 18.06 1.54 -17.36
CA LEU A 112 18.67 0.30 -17.86
C LEU A 112 19.23 0.48 -19.28
N LYS A 113 18.50 1.19 -20.15
CA LYS A 113 18.96 1.51 -21.50
C LYS A 113 20.22 2.39 -21.46
N ARG A 114 20.24 3.42 -20.62
CA ARG A 114 21.40 4.31 -20.45
C ARG A 114 22.66 3.55 -20.00
N LEU A 115 22.53 2.64 -19.03
CA LEU A 115 23.66 1.82 -18.56
C LEU A 115 24.14 0.85 -19.66
N ALA A 116 23.22 0.28 -20.43
CA ALA A 116 23.59 -0.59 -21.56
C ALA A 116 24.35 0.17 -22.65
N GLU A 117 23.89 1.36 -23.01
CA GLU A 117 24.56 2.23 -24.01
C GLU A 117 25.93 2.74 -23.55
N ALA A 118 26.13 2.87 -22.22
CA ALA A 118 27.43 3.26 -21.64
C ALA A 118 28.41 2.07 -21.49
N GLY A 119 28.00 0.83 -21.80
CA GLY A 119 28.83 -0.37 -21.57
C GLY A 119 28.91 -0.79 -20.06
N GLU A 120 28.14 -0.14 -19.20
CA GLU A 120 28.19 -0.36 -17.75
C GLU A 120 27.51 -1.67 -17.30
N LEU A 121 26.90 -2.41 -18.21
CA LEU A 121 26.30 -3.73 -17.97
C LEU A 121 27.18 -4.90 -18.43
N GLU A 122 28.36 -4.62 -19.00
CA GLU A 122 29.31 -5.62 -19.51
C GLU A 122 30.12 -6.24 -18.36
N ASP A 123 30.69 -7.44 -18.60
CA ASP A 123 31.41 -8.21 -17.58
C ASP A 123 32.70 -7.53 -17.12
N ASP A 124 33.28 -6.64 -17.91
CA ASP A 124 34.47 -5.83 -17.62
C ASP A 124 34.18 -4.44 -17.07
N ALA A 125 32.89 -4.08 -16.89
CA ALA A 125 32.50 -2.82 -16.25
C ALA A 125 32.97 -2.77 -14.78
N GLU A 126 33.09 -1.53 -14.28
CA GLU A 126 33.46 -1.28 -12.88
C GLU A 126 32.50 -2.02 -11.90
N PRO A 127 32.99 -2.59 -10.79
CA PRO A 127 32.18 -3.37 -9.87
C PRO A 127 30.94 -2.65 -9.35
N GLU A 128 31.02 -1.34 -9.12
CA GLU A 128 29.91 -0.51 -8.65
C GLU A 128 28.82 -0.39 -9.73
N SER A 129 29.20 -0.13 -10.98
CA SER A 129 28.27 -0.07 -12.13
C SER A 129 27.57 -1.40 -12.35
N ARG A 130 28.30 -2.52 -12.24
CA ARG A 130 27.70 -3.86 -12.33
C ARG A 130 26.66 -4.10 -11.23
N GLN A 131 26.96 -3.72 -10.00
CA GLN A 131 26.03 -3.87 -8.88
C GLN A 131 24.74 -3.05 -9.11
N ILE A 132 24.86 -1.81 -9.58
CA ILE A 132 23.73 -0.97 -9.95
C ILE A 132 22.93 -1.62 -11.09
N GLY A 133 23.61 -2.14 -12.11
CA GLY A 133 22.98 -2.83 -13.23
C GLY A 133 22.19 -4.07 -12.81
N GLU A 134 22.75 -4.91 -11.94
CA GLU A 134 22.06 -6.09 -11.40
C GLU A 134 20.85 -5.70 -10.54
N GLN A 135 20.98 -4.66 -9.73
CA GLN A 135 19.85 -4.14 -8.95
C GLN A 135 18.72 -3.64 -9.86
N LEU A 136 19.04 -2.87 -10.90
CA LEU A 136 18.04 -2.41 -11.89
C LEU A 136 17.38 -3.56 -12.64
N LYS A 137 18.14 -4.57 -13.07
CA LYS A 137 17.59 -5.77 -13.70
C LYS A 137 16.61 -6.50 -12.77
N SER A 138 16.96 -6.62 -11.49
CA SER A 138 16.09 -7.22 -10.48
C SER A 138 14.79 -6.42 -10.29
N GLU A 139 14.87 -5.09 -10.21
CA GLU A 139 13.70 -4.22 -10.11
C GLU A 139 12.79 -4.33 -11.33
N VAL A 140 13.37 -4.36 -12.54
CA VAL A 140 12.62 -4.56 -13.79
C VAL A 140 11.93 -5.94 -13.80
N ALA A 141 12.63 -7.00 -13.39
CA ALA A 141 12.06 -8.34 -13.34
C ALA A 141 10.88 -8.45 -12.36
N LEU A 142 11.00 -7.84 -11.18
CA LEU A 142 9.91 -7.75 -10.22
C LEU A 142 8.71 -6.99 -10.79
N LEU A 143 8.95 -5.84 -11.41
CA LEU A 143 7.87 -5.03 -12.01
C LEU A 143 7.19 -5.75 -13.18
N GLN A 144 7.95 -6.48 -13.99
CA GLN A 144 7.41 -7.27 -15.10
C GLN A 144 6.50 -8.39 -14.62
N ARG A 145 6.76 -8.97 -13.43
CA ARG A 145 5.90 -9.97 -12.81
C ARG A 145 4.62 -9.35 -12.25
N CYS A 146 4.60 -8.06 -11.90
CA CYS A 146 3.41 -7.36 -11.48
C CYS A 146 2.52 -7.04 -12.69
N ARG A 147 1.26 -7.50 -12.67
CA ARG A 147 0.25 -7.18 -13.69
C ARG A 147 -0.51 -5.91 -13.30
N ALA A 148 -1.07 -5.25 -14.31
CA ALA A 148 -2.01 -4.16 -14.04
C ALA A 148 -3.28 -4.73 -13.40
N ALA A 149 -3.63 -4.19 -12.22
CA ALA A 149 -4.82 -4.59 -11.51
C ALA A 149 -6.09 -4.16 -12.26
N PRO A 150 -7.15 -5.00 -12.29
CA PRO A 150 -8.47 -4.58 -12.72
C PRO A 150 -9.08 -3.60 -11.71
N ASP A 151 -10.16 -2.89 -12.08
CA ASP A 151 -10.83 -1.93 -11.20
C ASP A 151 -11.38 -2.56 -9.91
N SER A 152 -11.69 -3.86 -9.94
CA SER A 152 -12.12 -4.64 -8.78
C SER A 152 -11.31 -5.94 -8.70
N LEU A 153 -10.72 -6.23 -7.54
CA LEU A 153 -9.92 -7.44 -7.32
C LEU A 153 -10.77 -8.65 -6.95
N ALA A 154 -11.93 -8.39 -6.34
CA ALA A 154 -12.94 -9.37 -5.96
C ALA A 154 -14.25 -8.61 -5.68
N PRO A 155 -15.41 -9.29 -5.59
CA PRO A 155 -16.67 -8.63 -5.24
C PRO A 155 -16.56 -7.82 -3.95
N GLY A 156 -16.72 -6.48 -4.05
CA GLY A 156 -16.61 -5.55 -2.93
C GLY A 156 -15.16 -5.24 -2.50
N VAL A 157 -14.19 -5.44 -3.38
CA VAL A 157 -12.79 -5.02 -3.17
C VAL A 157 -12.35 -4.22 -4.38
N ASP A 158 -12.58 -2.92 -4.34
CA ASP A 158 -12.44 -2.02 -5.47
C ASP A 158 -11.17 -1.15 -5.34
N LEU A 159 -10.51 -0.89 -6.47
CA LEU A 159 -9.40 0.04 -6.51
C LEU A 159 -9.88 1.46 -6.20
N PHE A 160 -9.10 2.16 -5.39
CA PHE A 160 -9.34 3.56 -5.07
C PHE A 160 -8.06 4.37 -5.30
N PRO A 161 -7.95 5.11 -6.42
CA PRO A 161 -6.75 5.91 -6.73
C PRO A 161 -6.50 7.01 -5.69
N LEU A 162 -5.27 7.09 -5.18
CA LEU A 162 -4.84 8.05 -4.17
C LEU A 162 -3.45 8.62 -4.53
N PRO A 163 -3.28 9.21 -5.73
CA PRO A 163 -1.97 9.65 -6.21
C PRO A 163 -1.36 10.74 -5.34
N GLY A 164 -0.04 10.89 -5.42
CA GLY A 164 0.69 11.99 -4.79
C GLY A 164 1.85 11.51 -3.91
N ALA A 165 1.67 10.54 -3.02
CA ALA A 165 2.79 9.93 -2.29
C ALA A 165 3.73 9.18 -3.26
N THR A 166 3.17 8.43 -4.19
CA THR A 166 3.76 8.05 -5.49
C THR A 166 2.81 8.49 -6.60
N VAL A 167 3.27 8.45 -7.86
CA VAL A 167 2.49 8.96 -9.01
C VAL A 167 1.19 8.19 -9.21
N GLY A 168 1.21 6.88 -9.03
CA GLY A 168 0.06 6.00 -9.27
C GLY A 168 -0.41 5.26 -8.02
N LEU A 169 -0.08 5.72 -6.81
CA LEU A 169 -0.53 5.11 -5.57
C LEU A 169 -2.04 4.87 -5.61
N THR A 170 -2.44 3.66 -5.28
CA THR A 170 -3.83 3.23 -5.29
C THR A 170 -4.12 2.39 -4.07
N GLY A 171 -5.16 2.76 -3.33
CA GLY A 171 -5.70 2.01 -2.20
C GLY A 171 -6.79 1.03 -2.62
N LEU A 172 -7.43 0.41 -1.61
CA LEU A 172 -8.58 -0.47 -1.81
C LEU A 172 -9.75 -0.01 -0.93
N LEU A 173 -10.89 0.24 -1.57
CA LEU A 173 -12.16 0.57 -0.90
C LEU A 173 -12.98 -0.70 -0.73
N ILE A 174 -13.44 -0.97 0.48
CA ILE A 174 -14.11 -2.22 0.86
C ILE A 174 -15.32 -1.88 1.74
N PRO A 175 -16.55 -2.09 1.25
CA PRO A 175 -17.76 -1.95 2.06
C PRO A 175 -17.75 -2.93 3.24
N SER A 176 -18.06 -2.46 4.44
CA SER A 176 -18.16 -3.30 5.63
C SER A 176 -19.44 -3.03 6.43
N ASN A 177 -19.79 -3.92 7.36
CA ASN A 177 -20.94 -3.74 8.26
C ASN A 177 -20.80 -2.52 9.20
N ARG A 178 -19.59 -1.96 9.30
CA ARG A 178 -19.26 -0.82 10.16
C ARG A 178 -19.05 0.46 9.37
N GLY A 179 -19.40 0.47 8.09
CA GLY A 179 -19.13 1.54 7.14
C GLY A 179 -18.02 1.16 6.15
N ASP A 180 -17.67 2.07 5.26
CA ASP A 180 -16.67 1.85 4.23
C ASP A 180 -15.26 1.84 4.84
N LEU A 181 -14.48 0.81 4.51
CA LEU A 181 -13.09 0.67 4.91
C LEU A 181 -12.18 0.98 3.73
N LEU A 182 -11.17 1.82 3.93
CA LEU A 182 -10.15 2.14 2.94
C LEU A 182 -8.76 1.70 3.42
N ILE A 183 -8.11 0.86 2.65
CA ILE A 183 -6.67 0.59 2.78
C ILE A 183 -5.95 1.68 1.99
N CYS A 184 -5.25 2.57 2.68
CA CYS A 184 -4.82 3.85 2.11
C CYS A 184 -3.42 3.82 1.49
N GLY A 185 -2.59 2.82 1.83
CA GLY A 185 -1.15 2.93 1.56
C GLY A 185 -0.55 4.23 2.12
N ASP A 186 0.51 4.73 1.50
CA ASP A 186 1.19 5.95 1.95
C ASP A 186 0.44 7.26 1.60
N ALA A 187 -0.77 7.22 1.03
CA ALA A 187 -1.63 8.40 0.94
C ALA A 187 -2.05 8.90 2.33
N VAL A 188 -2.19 7.95 3.27
CA VAL A 188 -2.38 8.20 4.70
C VAL A 188 -1.30 7.40 5.45
N PRO A 189 -0.15 7.99 5.75
CA PRO A 189 0.93 7.23 6.38
C PRO A 189 0.58 6.74 7.79
N THR A 190 0.06 7.61 8.67
CA THR A 190 -0.28 7.28 10.06
C THR A 190 -1.51 8.03 10.55
N ALA A 191 -2.07 7.63 11.70
CA ALA A 191 -3.14 8.33 12.38
C ALA A 191 -2.80 9.81 12.63
N GLY A 192 -1.57 10.12 13.01
CA GLY A 192 -1.13 11.50 13.22
C GLY A 192 -1.22 12.37 11.96
N HIS A 193 -1.05 11.80 10.77
CA HIS A 193 -1.25 12.53 9.51
C HIS A 193 -2.73 12.90 9.31
N VAL A 194 -3.65 12.01 9.67
CA VAL A 194 -5.10 12.30 9.64
C VAL A 194 -5.45 13.39 10.64
N GLU A 195 -5.00 13.26 11.89
CA GLU A 195 -5.30 14.19 12.98
C GLU A 195 -4.80 15.63 12.69
N LEU A 196 -3.64 15.73 12.04
CA LEU A 196 -3.02 17.02 11.71
C LEU A 196 -3.38 17.53 10.30
N GLY A 197 -4.07 16.72 9.48
CA GLY A 197 -4.37 17.05 8.08
C GLY A 197 -3.11 17.24 7.22
N ARG A 198 -2.02 16.52 7.52
CA ARG A 198 -0.72 16.66 6.86
C ARG A 198 -0.41 15.47 5.97
N ALA A 199 -0.19 15.74 4.69
CA ALA A 199 0.33 14.76 3.75
C ALA A 199 1.83 14.48 4.02
N PRO A 200 2.37 13.31 3.59
CA PRO A 200 3.78 12.97 3.77
C PRO A 200 4.70 13.99 3.07
N ILE A 201 5.83 14.34 3.71
CA ILE A 201 6.78 15.32 3.16
C ILE A 201 7.49 14.76 1.92
N ARG A 202 7.87 13.47 1.95
CA ARG A 202 8.52 12.79 0.81
C ARG A 202 7.46 12.17 -0.09
N CYS A 203 6.98 12.95 -1.03
CA CYS A 203 5.96 12.56 -2.01
C CYS A 203 6.34 13.01 -3.42
N ALA A 204 5.76 12.38 -4.43
CA ALA A 204 5.96 12.72 -5.83
C ALA A 204 5.31 14.05 -6.20
N ASP A 205 4.12 14.32 -5.64
CA ASP A 205 3.39 15.58 -5.79
C ASP A 205 2.68 15.96 -4.48
N ALA A 206 3.13 17.06 -3.88
CA ALA A 206 2.62 17.51 -2.60
C ALA A 206 1.17 18.05 -2.66
N LYS A 207 0.71 18.51 -3.82
CA LYS A 207 -0.67 18.97 -4.02
C LYS A 207 -1.60 17.77 -4.11
N LEU A 208 -1.30 16.82 -4.98
CA LEU A 208 -2.06 15.58 -5.12
C LEU A 208 -2.07 14.77 -3.82
N ALA A 209 -0.94 14.67 -3.10
CA ALA A 209 -0.88 13.98 -1.81
C ALA A 209 -1.84 14.58 -0.77
N ARG A 210 -2.00 15.92 -0.74
CA ARG A 210 -2.98 16.57 0.15
C ARG A 210 -4.43 16.33 -0.31
N GLU A 211 -4.67 16.32 -1.61
CA GLU A 211 -5.98 16.02 -2.17
C GLU A 211 -6.38 14.57 -1.86
N SER A 212 -5.50 13.60 -2.09
CA SER A 212 -5.71 12.18 -1.79
C SER A 212 -5.92 11.92 -0.29
N LEU A 213 -5.15 12.58 0.60
CA LEU A 213 -5.38 12.50 2.04
C LEU A 213 -6.80 12.99 2.41
N ARG A 214 -7.24 14.11 1.84
CA ARG A 214 -8.57 14.65 2.09
C ARG A 214 -9.66 13.71 1.57
N GLU A 215 -9.51 13.21 0.36
CA GLU A 215 -10.44 12.28 -0.25
C GLU A 215 -10.56 10.97 0.56
N ALA A 216 -9.45 10.40 1.02
CA ALA A 216 -9.44 9.24 1.91
C ALA A 216 -10.24 9.49 3.21
N ILE A 217 -10.09 10.68 3.81
CA ILE A 217 -10.83 11.07 5.02
C ILE A 217 -12.32 11.29 4.72
N GLU A 218 -12.67 11.81 3.56
CA GLU A 218 -14.05 12.08 3.18
C GLU A 218 -14.84 10.81 2.82
N ILE A 219 -14.19 9.81 2.20
CA ILE A 219 -14.90 8.64 1.67
C ILE A 219 -15.11 7.52 2.70
N ALA A 220 -14.16 7.26 3.60
CA ALA A 220 -14.17 6.06 4.41
C ALA A 220 -14.46 6.30 5.89
N ASP A 221 -15.21 5.39 6.52
CA ASP A 221 -15.49 5.38 7.96
C ASP A 221 -14.36 4.74 8.77
N LEU A 222 -13.66 3.78 8.15
CA LEU A 222 -12.52 3.06 8.69
C LEU A 222 -11.32 3.24 7.75
N LEU A 223 -10.15 3.54 8.31
CA LEU A 223 -8.92 3.71 7.56
C LEU A 223 -7.88 2.70 8.02
N ILE A 224 -7.16 2.09 7.08
CA ILE A 224 -5.91 1.39 7.35
C ILE A 224 -4.78 2.20 6.71
N PRO A 225 -4.05 2.98 7.51
CA PRO A 225 -2.91 3.75 7.04
C PRO A 225 -1.76 2.84 6.59
N GLY A 226 -0.91 3.34 5.70
CA GLY A 226 0.20 2.57 5.16
C GLY A 226 1.27 2.18 6.19
N ARG A 227 1.35 2.91 7.32
CA ARG A 227 2.39 2.72 8.35
C ARG A 227 1.82 2.72 9.77
N ASP A 228 0.55 2.39 9.92
CA ASP A 228 -0.14 2.36 11.22
C ASP A 228 -1.24 1.29 11.23
N ASN A 229 -1.95 1.16 12.33
CA ASN A 229 -3.03 0.20 12.50
C ASN A 229 -4.36 0.71 11.93
N LEU A 230 -5.32 -0.21 11.78
CA LEU A 230 -6.73 0.12 11.53
C LEU A 230 -7.23 1.15 12.55
N MET A 231 -7.85 2.21 12.05
CA MET A 231 -8.44 3.26 12.86
C MET A 231 -9.85 3.61 12.41
N VAL A 232 -10.68 4.07 13.34
CA VAL A 232 -11.93 4.74 13.01
C VAL A 232 -11.60 6.15 12.55
N ASN A 233 -12.19 6.57 11.44
CA ASN A 233 -11.98 7.92 10.92
C ASN A 233 -12.50 8.97 11.93
N PRO A 234 -11.62 9.79 12.53
CA PRO A 234 -12.04 10.73 13.58
C PRO A 234 -12.94 11.85 13.04
N VAL A 235 -12.78 12.21 11.77
CA VAL A 235 -13.52 13.33 11.15
C VAL A 235 -14.97 12.93 10.89
N ARG A 236 -15.23 11.73 10.37
CA ARG A 236 -16.60 11.24 10.12
C ARG A 236 -17.41 10.99 11.40
N ARG A 237 -16.77 10.61 12.49
CA ARG A 237 -17.44 10.43 13.79
C ARG A 237 -18.07 11.72 14.32
N LEU A 238 -17.51 12.88 14.00
CA LEU A 238 -18.04 14.18 14.41
C LEU A 238 -19.35 14.55 13.68
N PHE A 239 -19.59 13.95 12.51
CA PHE A 239 -20.77 14.22 11.70
C PHE A 239 -21.87 13.15 11.83
N SER A 240 -21.59 11.98 12.41
CA SER A 240 -22.52 10.86 12.55
C SER A 240 -23.22 10.81 13.91
N GLY A 241 -23.16 11.85 14.70
CA GLY A 241 -23.94 11.95 15.96
C GLY A 241 -25.44 11.82 15.64
N PRO A 242 -26.24 11.02 16.43
CA PRO A 242 -27.65 10.97 16.24
C PRO A 242 -28.20 12.39 16.35
N SER A 243 -28.94 12.82 15.35
CA SER A 243 -29.75 14.03 15.44
C SER A 243 -30.60 13.90 16.70
N LEU A 244 -30.30 14.71 17.71
CA LEU A 244 -31.21 14.88 18.83
C LEU A 244 -32.50 15.42 18.22
N SER A 245 -33.43 14.50 17.95
CA SER A 245 -34.79 14.88 17.67
C SER A 245 -35.27 15.64 18.89
N SER A 246 -35.38 16.96 18.76
CA SER A 246 -36.09 17.81 19.70
C SER A 246 -37.52 17.33 19.75
N GLY A 247 -37.79 16.39 20.64
CA GLY A 247 -39.13 16.08 21.10
C GLY A 247 -39.62 17.25 21.92
N SER A 248 -40.18 18.27 21.27
CA SER A 248 -41.12 19.18 21.87
C SER A 248 -42.41 18.40 22.07
N SER A 249 -42.78 18.15 23.32
CA SER A 249 -44.18 17.92 23.64
C SER A 249 -44.41 18.19 25.12
N LEU A 250 -45.12 19.28 25.34
CA LEU A 250 -46.00 19.66 26.44
C LEU A 250 -45.36 19.97 27.80
#